data_2deac5652bc047864aed24a5c6a9a6b7
#
_entry.id   2deac5652bc047864aed24a5c6a9a6b7
#
_cell.length_a   1.000
_cell.length_b   1.000
_cell.length_c   1.000
_cell.angle_alpha   90.00
_cell.angle_beta   90.00
_cell.angle_gamma   90.00
#
_symmetry.space_group_name_H-M   'P 1'
#
loop_
_entity.id
_entity.type
_entity.pdbx_description
1 polymer ?
#
loop_
_entity_poly.entity_id
_entity_poly.type
_entity_poly.pdbx_seq_one_letter_code
_entity_poly.pdbx_strand_id
1 'polypeptide(L)'
;MIDLFNFHRRPSAVIRVGTLQMGGDYPIRVQSMTTTDTNNTDACVAQAERIISAGGELVRLTTQGKREAENLKPIHDALRTKGYDTPLVADVHFNANVADVAARYTEKVRINPGNYVDPGRTFKVLEYTDEAYVDEIKKIENRFIPFLQICKENHTAVRIGVNHGSLSDRIMSRYGDTPEGIVESCMEFLRICKREDFNDVVISIKASNTVVMVRSVRLLVHEMEREGMNYPLHLGVTEAGEGEDGRIKSAVGIGALLGDGIGDTIRVSLSEEPEAEIPVARALVNYISARSKHLPIPAEPAKRFNYLSPERRETTPVGNIGGENVPVVISNRMDKDKVHIVTNADLSPDYLYVGSQLPEQFNPQRRYIIDYDAYMQAAEKGLLTGVQAYPIFPHNTVPFISLVKADLKFLVLQYGADSDEYLACLRHHPEIVVVCMSNHQNKTGDQRALVHELMAHNLYNPVVFAQMYRHSQEEKADFQLEAAADMGALMIDGLTDGVWLMNQGDLSDEDIDATAFGVLQAARLRTSKTEYISCPGCGRTLYDLRSTIARIREATKEMKGLKIGIMGCIVNGPGEMADADYGYVGAGPGKISLYRKKVCVERNIDEKDAVEHLLRLIKDDGNAQQDSDS
;
A
#
# COMPACT_ATOMS: atom_id res chain seq x y z
N MET A 1 16.26 -14.44 8.37
CA MET A 1 15.09 -14.96 7.61
C MET A 1 13.83 -14.43 8.29
N ILE A 2 12.88 -13.88 7.54
CA ILE A 2 11.63 -13.33 8.09
C ILE A 2 10.73 -14.49 8.52
N ASP A 3 10.14 -14.39 9.73
CA ASP A 3 9.12 -15.31 10.20
C ASP A 3 7.75 -14.85 9.66
N LEU A 4 7.06 -15.71 8.92
CA LEU A 4 5.77 -15.38 8.29
C LEU A 4 4.61 -15.35 9.29
N PHE A 5 4.77 -15.99 10.43
CA PHE A 5 3.69 -16.24 11.39
C PHE A 5 3.88 -15.45 12.68
N ASN A 6 5.13 -15.32 13.13
CA ASN A 6 5.44 -14.64 14.37
C ASN A 6 6.03 -13.26 14.10
N PHE A 7 5.49 -12.26 14.79
CA PHE A 7 5.92 -10.88 14.62
C PHE A 7 7.23 -10.62 15.35
N HIS A 8 8.27 -10.39 14.59
CA HIS A 8 9.59 -9.95 15.07
C HIS A 8 10.12 -8.84 14.18
N ARG A 9 10.56 -7.75 14.77
CA ARG A 9 11.22 -6.71 13.98
C ARG A 9 12.54 -7.24 13.41
N ARG A 10 12.74 -6.98 12.11
CA ARG A 10 13.99 -7.29 11.42
C ARG A 10 15.14 -6.56 12.11
N PRO A 11 16.25 -7.24 12.46
CA PRO A 11 17.44 -6.58 12.97
C PRO A 11 18.03 -5.66 11.89
N SER A 12 17.99 -4.36 12.11
CA SER A 12 18.62 -3.36 11.26
C SER A 12 19.76 -2.66 11.98
N ALA A 13 20.71 -2.11 11.22
CA ALA A 13 21.78 -1.29 11.78
C ALA A 13 21.20 -0.05 12.46
N VAL A 14 21.80 0.35 13.58
CA VAL A 14 21.47 1.64 14.20
C VAL A 14 22.25 2.73 13.51
N ILE A 15 21.54 3.73 13.02
CA ILE A 15 22.11 4.93 12.43
C ILE A 15 21.73 6.17 13.22
N ARG A 16 22.47 7.25 12.98
CA ARG A 16 22.19 8.56 13.57
C ARG A 16 21.76 9.56 12.50
N VAL A 17 20.70 10.30 12.80
CA VAL A 17 20.23 11.45 12.00
C VAL A 17 20.14 12.65 12.95
N GLY A 18 21.17 13.48 13.01
CA GLY A 18 21.31 14.49 14.05
C GLY A 18 21.29 13.89 15.46
N THR A 19 20.35 14.29 16.28
CA THR A 19 20.13 13.76 17.63
C THR A 19 19.30 12.48 17.65
N LEU A 20 18.61 12.16 16.54
CA LEU A 20 17.68 11.04 16.43
C LEU A 20 18.41 9.74 16.08
N GLN A 21 18.15 8.67 16.85
CA GLN A 21 18.60 7.31 16.52
C GLN A 21 17.48 6.53 15.82
N MET A 22 17.85 5.69 14.85
CA MET A 22 16.94 4.93 14.00
C MET A 22 17.50 3.55 13.70
N GLY A 23 16.65 2.56 13.58
CA GLY A 23 17.05 1.16 13.37
C GLY A 23 17.22 0.39 14.68
N GLY A 24 17.61 -0.88 14.58
CA GLY A 24 17.71 -1.77 15.74
C GLY A 24 16.42 -1.85 16.54
N ASP A 25 16.54 -1.69 17.86
CA ASP A 25 15.40 -1.71 18.78
C ASP A 25 14.75 -0.33 18.99
N TYR A 26 15.24 0.72 18.33
CA TYR A 26 14.64 2.04 18.44
C TYR A 26 13.23 2.07 17.84
N PRO A 27 12.34 2.96 18.36
CA PRO A 27 10.99 3.08 17.83
C PRO A 27 10.96 3.37 16.33
N ILE A 28 9.94 2.85 15.65
CA ILE A 28 9.70 3.19 14.24
C ILE A 28 9.34 4.67 14.16
N ARG A 29 10.12 5.45 13.39
CA ARG A 29 9.99 6.90 13.29
C ARG A 29 8.93 7.30 12.27
N VAL A 30 8.19 8.36 12.57
CA VAL A 30 7.21 8.94 11.67
C VAL A 30 7.66 10.30 11.16
N GLN A 31 7.43 10.56 9.88
CA GLN A 31 7.87 11.79 9.24
C GLN A 31 6.83 12.29 8.23
N SER A 32 6.92 13.57 7.92
CA SER A 32 6.17 14.20 6.84
C SER A 32 7.07 15.15 6.04
N MET A 33 6.50 15.80 5.03
CA MET A 33 7.21 16.65 4.09
C MET A 33 6.47 17.98 3.90
N THR A 34 7.19 19.09 3.92
CA THR A 34 6.60 20.40 3.62
C THR A 34 6.10 20.49 2.18
N THR A 35 5.03 21.25 1.98
CA THR A 35 4.48 21.60 0.66
C THR A 35 4.82 23.03 0.23
N THR A 36 5.44 23.79 1.12
CA THR A 36 5.86 25.19 0.90
C THR A 36 7.04 25.29 -0.06
N ASP A 37 7.18 26.43 -0.70
CA ASP A 37 8.40 26.78 -1.43
C ASP A 37 9.59 26.88 -0.46
N THR A 38 10.61 26.07 -0.66
CA THR A 38 11.79 26.03 0.23
C THR A 38 12.59 27.32 0.21
N ASN A 39 12.40 28.21 -0.77
CA ASN A 39 12.95 29.56 -0.76
C ASN A 39 12.22 30.52 0.19
N ASN A 40 11.04 30.16 0.70
CA ASN A 40 10.29 30.93 1.69
C ASN A 40 10.55 30.38 3.09
N THR A 41 11.53 30.95 3.77
CA THR A 41 11.96 30.53 5.13
C THR A 41 10.81 30.51 6.12
N ASP A 42 10.02 31.59 6.21
CA ASP A 42 8.97 31.74 7.21
C ASP A 42 7.84 30.72 6.99
N ALA A 43 7.42 30.50 5.76
CA ALA A 43 6.41 29.51 5.43
C ALA A 43 6.88 28.07 5.72
N CYS A 44 8.15 27.77 5.42
CA CYS A 44 8.74 26.45 5.73
C CYS A 44 8.84 26.21 7.24
N VAL A 45 9.30 27.21 8.01
CA VAL A 45 9.39 27.12 9.46
C VAL A 45 8.01 26.92 10.07
N ALA A 46 7.01 27.71 9.69
CA ALA A 46 5.65 27.59 10.20
C ALA A 46 5.03 26.21 9.91
N GLN A 47 5.24 25.67 8.71
CA GLN A 47 4.73 24.34 8.36
C GLN A 47 5.51 23.22 9.08
N ALA A 48 6.83 23.35 9.21
CA ALA A 48 7.65 22.43 9.99
C ALA A 48 7.18 22.37 11.47
N GLU A 49 6.89 23.52 12.08
CA GLU A 49 6.35 23.59 13.44
C GLU A 49 5.03 22.84 13.58
N ARG A 50 4.11 22.93 12.62
CA ARG A 50 2.86 22.16 12.63
C ARG A 50 3.12 20.65 12.54
N ILE A 51 4.02 20.22 11.65
CA ILE A 51 4.41 18.80 11.52
C ILE A 51 5.01 18.30 12.84
N ILE A 52 5.92 19.05 13.45
CA ILE A 52 6.57 18.69 14.72
C ILE A 52 5.55 18.64 15.85
N SER A 53 4.67 19.63 15.92
CA SER A 53 3.60 19.69 16.94
C SER A 53 2.61 18.53 16.83
N ALA A 54 2.39 17.99 15.62
CA ALA A 54 1.60 16.79 15.41
C ALA A 54 2.34 15.49 15.80
N GLY A 55 3.63 15.57 16.18
CA GLY A 55 4.46 14.44 16.59
C GLY A 55 5.38 13.91 15.49
N GLY A 56 5.62 14.70 14.43
CA GLY A 56 6.60 14.37 13.39
C GLY A 56 8.03 14.39 13.93
N GLU A 57 8.78 13.33 13.71
CA GLU A 57 10.14 13.14 14.23
C GLU A 57 11.23 13.54 13.23
N LEU A 58 10.88 13.71 11.96
CA LEU A 58 11.72 14.26 10.89
C LEU A 58 10.84 15.12 9.98
N VAL A 59 11.39 16.21 9.45
CA VAL A 59 10.73 17.09 8.49
C VAL A 59 11.53 17.13 7.20
N ARG A 60 10.90 16.77 6.07
CA ARG A 60 11.54 16.75 4.76
C ARG A 60 11.15 17.99 3.94
N LEU A 61 12.12 18.60 3.30
CA LEU A 61 11.96 19.78 2.44
C LEU A 61 12.40 19.47 1.02
N THR A 62 11.63 19.91 0.03
CA THR A 62 12.01 19.84 -1.38
C THR A 62 13.23 20.71 -1.65
N THR A 63 14.24 20.16 -2.32
CA THR A 63 15.50 20.85 -2.59
C THR A 63 15.88 20.65 -4.05
N GLN A 64 15.36 21.51 -4.94
CA GLN A 64 15.50 21.36 -6.39
C GLN A 64 16.78 21.96 -6.93
N GLY A 65 17.21 23.09 -6.37
CA GLY A 65 18.32 23.86 -6.85
C GLY A 65 19.22 24.38 -5.74
N LYS A 66 20.26 25.08 -6.14
CA LYS A 66 21.26 25.64 -5.21
C LYS A 66 20.63 26.64 -4.23
N ARG A 67 19.68 27.47 -4.69
CA ARG A 67 19.00 28.46 -3.84
C ARG A 67 18.24 27.81 -2.70
N GLU A 68 17.45 26.77 -2.99
CA GLU A 68 16.74 25.98 -1.98
C GLU A 68 17.73 25.31 -1.01
N ALA A 69 18.83 24.75 -1.53
CA ALA A 69 19.84 24.10 -0.69
C ALA A 69 20.53 25.10 0.25
N GLU A 70 20.85 26.29 -0.21
CA GLU A 70 21.41 27.37 0.61
C GLU A 70 20.38 27.89 1.63
N ASN A 71 19.08 27.94 1.27
CA ASN A 71 18.00 28.38 2.16
C ASN A 71 17.64 27.36 3.25
N LEU A 72 18.13 26.13 3.15
CA LEU A 72 18.00 25.16 4.25
C LEU A 72 18.69 25.67 5.53
N LYS A 73 19.79 26.41 5.40
CA LYS A 73 20.49 26.96 6.55
C LYS A 73 19.64 27.94 7.38
N PRO A 74 19.06 29.02 6.83
CA PRO A 74 18.19 29.91 7.62
C PRO A 74 16.94 29.19 8.17
N ILE A 75 16.37 28.20 7.44
CA ILE A 75 15.26 27.38 7.99
C ILE A 75 15.72 26.58 9.21
N HIS A 76 16.85 25.90 9.09
CA HIS A 76 17.45 25.14 10.18
C HIS A 76 17.74 26.04 11.39
N ASP A 77 18.44 27.14 11.19
CA ASP A 77 18.81 28.06 12.27
C ASP A 77 17.58 28.66 12.97
N ALA A 78 16.54 29.00 12.23
CA ALA A 78 15.27 29.50 12.78
C ALA A 78 14.59 28.46 13.68
N LEU A 79 14.52 27.21 13.26
CA LEU A 79 13.95 26.11 14.06
C LEU A 79 14.79 25.86 15.33
N ARG A 80 16.13 25.87 15.23
CA ARG A 80 17.02 25.71 16.39
C ARG A 80 16.89 26.87 17.36
N THR A 81 16.76 28.10 16.88
CA THR A 81 16.52 29.29 17.73
C THR A 81 15.19 29.19 18.49
N LYS A 82 14.18 28.56 17.91
CA LYS A 82 12.89 28.29 18.54
C LYS A 82 12.90 27.09 19.50
N GLY A 83 14.03 26.38 19.60
CA GLY A 83 14.20 25.24 20.50
C GLY A 83 13.81 23.88 19.93
N TYR A 84 13.55 23.80 18.62
CA TYR A 84 13.31 22.51 17.95
C TYR A 84 14.62 21.88 17.50
N ASP A 85 14.86 20.64 17.90
CA ASP A 85 16.02 19.83 17.50
C ASP A 85 15.68 18.75 16.46
N THR A 86 14.45 18.74 15.97
CA THR A 86 13.94 17.78 14.99
C THR A 86 14.80 17.83 13.72
N PRO A 87 15.34 16.69 13.25
CA PRO A 87 16.17 16.63 12.06
C PRO A 87 15.43 17.05 10.80
N LEU A 88 16.14 17.83 9.96
CA LEU A 88 15.68 18.20 8.62
C LEU A 88 16.25 17.23 7.57
N VAL A 89 15.44 16.96 6.55
CA VAL A 89 15.80 16.08 5.44
C VAL A 89 15.68 16.86 4.14
N ALA A 90 16.78 17.04 3.42
CA ALA A 90 16.76 17.61 2.07
C ALA A 90 16.37 16.55 1.03
N ASP A 91 15.37 16.84 0.22
CA ASP A 91 14.89 15.93 -0.85
C ASP A 91 15.42 16.43 -2.21
N VAL A 92 16.54 15.83 -2.64
CA VAL A 92 17.28 16.26 -3.84
C VAL A 92 16.95 15.35 -5.03
N HIS A 93 16.72 15.96 -6.18
CA HIS A 93 16.51 15.29 -7.46
C HIS A 93 17.31 15.98 -8.58
N PHE A 94 17.73 15.22 -9.59
CA PHE A 94 18.37 15.65 -10.86
C PHE A 94 19.71 16.35 -10.75
N ASN A 95 20.11 16.87 -9.62
CA ASN A 95 21.34 17.65 -9.51
C ASN A 95 22.16 17.23 -8.29
N ALA A 96 23.17 16.42 -8.54
CA ALA A 96 24.04 15.91 -7.50
C ALA A 96 24.80 17.03 -6.74
N ASN A 97 25.10 18.17 -7.40
CA ASN A 97 25.79 19.29 -6.74
C ASN A 97 24.91 19.97 -5.69
N VAL A 98 23.58 19.90 -5.85
CA VAL A 98 22.63 20.40 -4.85
C VAL A 98 22.70 19.57 -3.57
N ALA A 99 22.91 18.25 -3.69
CA ALA A 99 23.09 17.35 -2.55
C ALA A 99 24.33 17.71 -1.73
N ASP A 100 25.45 18.10 -2.38
CA ASP A 100 26.67 18.52 -1.71
C ASP A 100 26.45 19.77 -0.83
N VAL A 101 25.67 20.72 -1.31
CA VAL A 101 25.32 21.93 -0.54
C VAL A 101 24.38 21.59 0.59
N ALA A 102 23.32 20.83 0.32
CA ALA A 102 22.31 20.43 1.30
C ALA A 102 22.90 19.63 2.47
N ALA A 103 23.89 18.78 2.21
CA ALA A 103 24.57 17.98 3.23
C ALA A 103 25.25 18.79 4.33
N ARG A 104 25.53 20.07 4.07
CA ARG A 104 26.16 20.98 5.04
C ARG A 104 25.15 21.64 5.99
N TYR A 105 23.85 21.56 5.69
CA TYR A 105 22.82 22.34 6.38
C TYR A 105 21.65 21.49 6.89
N THR A 106 21.66 20.18 6.61
CA THR A 106 20.62 19.25 7.09
C THR A 106 21.23 18.00 7.69
N GLU A 107 20.50 17.34 8.56
CA GLU A 107 20.94 16.12 9.22
C GLU A 107 20.81 14.88 8.33
N LYS A 108 20.03 14.98 7.23
CA LYS A 108 19.90 13.91 6.24
C LYS A 108 19.65 14.46 4.85
N VAL A 109 20.27 13.87 3.84
CA VAL A 109 20.00 14.15 2.43
C VAL A 109 19.43 12.91 1.76
N ARG A 110 18.29 13.05 1.09
CA ARG A 110 17.78 12.02 0.20
C ARG A 110 18.27 12.29 -1.21
N ILE A 111 18.86 11.29 -1.81
CA ILE A 111 19.16 11.23 -3.23
C ILE A 111 18.28 10.19 -3.92
N ASN A 112 18.03 10.36 -5.22
CA ASN A 112 17.30 9.42 -6.03
C ASN A 112 18.24 8.75 -7.05
N PRO A 113 18.58 7.46 -6.90
CA PRO A 113 19.42 6.75 -7.86
C PRO A 113 19.02 6.90 -9.32
N GLY A 114 17.73 6.97 -9.60
CA GLY A 114 17.20 7.09 -10.95
C GLY A 114 17.51 8.40 -11.68
N ASN A 115 17.96 9.44 -10.94
CA ASN A 115 18.27 10.73 -11.52
C ASN A 115 19.42 11.50 -10.81
N TYR A 116 20.26 10.79 -10.06
CA TYR A 116 21.38 11.39 -9.36
C TYR A 116 22.59 11.62 -10.27
N VAL A 117 22.96 10.60 -11.07
CA VAL A 117 23.99 10.64 -12.11
C VAL A 117 23.40 10.37 -13.47
N ASP A 118 22.52 9.38 -13.55
CA ASP A 118 21.76 9.07 -14.75
C ASP A 118 20.86 10.26 -15.11
N PRO A 119 20.65 10.55 -16.40
CA PRO A 119 19.65 11.52 -16.82
C PRO A 119 18.25 11.06 -16.40
N GLY A 120 17.36 12.01 -16.15
CA GLY A 120 15.97 11.70 -15.84
C GLY A 120 15.32 10.80 -16.91
N ARG A 121 14.38 9.96 -16.47
CA ARG A 121 13.69 8.97 -17.32
C ARG A 121 13.09 9.62 -18.57
N THR A 122 13.44 9.11 -19.75
CA THR A 122 12.94 9.54 -21.05
C THR A 122 12.19 8.44 -21.80
N PHE A 123 12.06 7.25 -21.20
CA PHE A 123 11.45 6.04 -21.77
C PHE A 123 12.17 5.51 -23.03
N LYS A 124 13.46 5.78 -23.12
CA LYS A 124 14.31 5.25 -24.20
C LYS A 124 14.84 3.87 -23.84
N VAL A 125 14.92 3.00 -24.84
CA VAL A 125 15.65 1.73 -24.74
C VAL A 125 17.12 2.00 -25.09
N LEU A 126 18.00 1.63 -24.18
CA LEU A 126 19.45 1.77 -24.31
C LEU A 126 20.09 0.38 -24.38
N GLU A 127 21.08 0.22 -25.24
CA GLU A 127 21.85 -1.01 -25.34
C GLU A 127 23.22 -0.84 -24.68
N TYR A 128 23.57 -1.76 -23.79
CA TYR A 128 24.84 -1.80 -23.11
C TYR A 128 25.49 -3.16 -23.24
N THR A 129 26.79 -3.20 -23.56
CA THR A 129 27.62 -4.37 -23.26
C THR A 129 27.90 -4.39 -21.75
N ASP A 130 28.39 -5.52 -21.23
CA ASP A 130 28.73 -5.60 -19.81
C ASP A 130 29.84 -4.63 -19.44
N GLU A 131 30.82 -4.42 -20.32
CA GLU A 131 31.91 -3.45 -20.12
C GLU A 131 31.36 -2.00 -20.09
N ALA A 132 30.47 -1.66 -21.03
CA ALA A 132 29.85 -0.34 -21.07
C ALA A 132 29.01 -0.07 -19.81
N TYR A 133 28.33 -1.10 -19.31
CA TYR A 133 27.56 -0.98 -18.06
C TYR A 133 28.46 -0.77 -16.84
N VAL A 134 29.60 -1.44 -16.75
CA VAL A 134 30.61 -1.22 -15.71
C VAL A 134 31.13 0.21 -15.75
N ASP A 135 31.31 0.81 -16.93
CA ASP A 135 31.74 2.20 -17.03
C ASP A 135 30.67 3.19 -16.56
N GLU A 136 29.37 2.88 -16.71
CA GLU A 136 28.29 3.67 -16.09
C GLU A 136 28.34 3.59 -14.56
N ILE A 137 28.61 2.42 -13.99
CA ILE A 137 28.81 2.28 -12.53
C ILE A 137 30.00 3.13 -12.05
N LYS A 138 31.11 3.18 -12.79
CA LYS A 138 32.25 4.04 -12.44
C LYS A 138 31.89 5.52 -12.44
N LYS A 139 31.00 5.96 -13.34
CA LYS A 139 30.51 7.35 -13.33
C LYS A 139 29.72 7.63 -12.05
N ILE A 140 28.89 6.69 -11.60
CA ILE A 140 28.17 6.79 -10.33
C ILE A 140 29.18 6.90 -9.17
N GLU A 141 30.16 6.02 -9.10
CA GLU A 141 31.20 6.00 -8.08
C GLU A 141 31.94 7.34 -8.02
N ASN A 142 32.42 7.85 -9.16
CA ASN A 142 33.18 9.09 -9.26
C ASN A 142 32.39 10.31 -8.76
N ARG A 143 31.06 10.27 -8.84
CA ARG A 143 30.22 11.36 -8.36
C ARG A 143 29.72 11.16 -6.93
N PHE A 144 29.45 9.92 -6.54
CA PHE A 144 28.83 9.60 -5.26
C PHE A 144 29.85 9.56 -4.11
N ILE A 145 31.07 9.06 -4.34
CA ILE A 145 32.11 8.99 -3.30
C ILE A 145 32.47 10.38 -2.74
N PRO A 146 32.71 11.43 -3.54
CA PRO A 146 32.95 12.78 -3.00
C PRO A 146 31.77 13.30 -2.16
N PHE A 147 30.53 13.00 -2.53
CA PHE A 147 29.35 13.36 -1.75
C PHE A 147 29.34 12.64 -0.39
N LEU A 148 29.64 11.32 -0.36
CA LEU A 148 29.74 10.57 0.90
C LEU A 148 30.82 11.16 1.82
N GLN A 149 31.93 11.66 1.26
CA GLN A 149 32.97 12.33 2.03
C GLN A 149 32.45 13.62 2.68
N ILE A 150 31.70 14.44 1.95
CA ILE A 150 31.03 15.65 2.49
C ILE A 150 30.06 15.25 3.62
N CYS A 151 29.30 14.18 3.44
CA CYS A 151 28.39 13.68 4.46
C CYS A 151 29.13 13.20 5.73
N LYS A 152 30.27 12.51 5.60
CA LYS A 152 31.12 12.14 6.75
C LYS A 152 31.61 13.36 7.52
N GLU A 153 32.12 14.38 6.81
CA GLU A 153 32.63 15.60 7.41
C GLU A 153 31.57 16.41 8.17
N ASN A 154 30.31 16.36 7.70
CA ASN A 154 29.19 17.10 8.29
C ASN A 154 28.28 16.24 9.17
N HIS A 155 28.61 14.97 9.40
CA HIS A 155 27.77 14.00 10.14
C HIS A 155 26.34 13.89 9.59
N THR A 156 26.21 13.94 8.28
CA THR A 156 24.93 13.92 7.56
C THR A 156 24.62 12.51 7.09
N ALA A 157 23.46 11.98 7.48
CA ALA A 157 22.98 10.69 7.00
C ALA A 157 22.51 10.81 5.54
N VAL A 158 22.52 9.69 4.83
CA VAL A 158 22.04 9.62 3.43
C VAL A 158 20.84 8.71 3.34
N ARG A 159 19.77 9.15 2.68
CA ARG A 159 18.71 8.26 2.25
C ARG A 159 18.83 7.99 0.75
N ILE A 160 19.05 6.72 0.42
CA ILE A 160 18.97 6.22 -0.95
C ILE A 160 17.52 5.90 -1.23
N GLY A 161 16.86 6.78 -1.96
CA GLY A 161 15.42 6.76 -2.16
C GLY A 161 15.03 6.50 -3.61
N VAL A 162 14.71 5.25 -3.94
CA VAL A 162 14.23 4.83 -5.26
C VAL A 162 12.71 4.97 -5.31
N ASN A 163 12.22 5.63 -6.36
CA ASN A 163 10.82 5.59 -6.74
C ASN A 163 10.67 4.79 -8.04
N HIS A 164 9.71 3.87 -8.08
CA HIS A 164 9.41 3.07 -9.28
C HIS A 164 9.21 3.95 -10.51
N GLY A 165 8.47 5.05 -10.36
CA GLY A 165 8.18 5.97 -11.46
C GLY A 165 9.36 6.73 -12.04
N SER A 166 10.49 6.80 -11.32
CA SER A 166 11.69 7.56 -11.73
C SER A 166 12.95 6.70 -11.90
N LEU A 167 12.79 5.40 -12.16
CA LEU A 167 13.91 4.53 -12.54
C LEU A 167 14.59 5.08 -13.80
N SER A 168 15.93 5.01 -13.86
CA SER A 168 16.67 5.46 -15.04
C SER A 168 16.41 4.56 -16.26
N ASP A 169 16.55 5.14 -17.46
CA ASP A 169 16.45 4.36 -18.71
C ASP A 169 17.52 3.26 -18.77
N ARG A 170 18.68 3.42 -18.12
CA ARG A 170 19.74 2.43 -18.01
C ARG A 170 19.26 1.19 -17.24
N ILE A 171 18.66 1.37 -16.07
CA ILE A 171 18.11 0.27 -15.26
C ILE A 171 16.96 -0.40 -16.01
N MET A 172 16.05 0.39 -16.57
CA MET A 172 14.90 -0.12 -17.31
C MET A 172 15.29 -0.94 -18.53
N SER A 173 16.35 -0.53 -19.22
CA SER A 173 16.83 -1.24 -20.43
C SER A 173 17.51 -2.56 -20.11
N ARG A 174 18.19 -2.67 -18.95
CA ARG A 174 18.91 -3.88 -18.55
C ARG A 174 18.05 -4.87 -17.77
N TYR A 175 17.20 -4.39 -16.87
CA TYR A 175 16.45 -5.23 -15.91
C TYR A 175 14.93 -5.23 -16.18
N GLY A 176 14.45 -4.31 -17.02
CA GLY A 176 13.02 -4.12 -17.26
C GLY A 176 12.30 -3.39 -16.14
N ASP A 177 10.97 -3.32 -16.26
CA ASP A 177 10.06 -2.76 -15.25
C ASP A 177 9.69 -3.86 -14.24
N THR A 178 10.64 -4.24 -13.42
CA THR A 178 10.58 -5.40 -12.53
C THR A 178 11.05 -5.05 -11.11
N PRO A 179 10.63 -5.80 -10.09
CA PRO A 179 11.19 -5.67 -8.74
C PRO A 179 12.72 -5.78 -8.70
N GLU A 180 13.30 -6.64 -9.54
CA GLU A 180 14.76 -6.84 -9.66
C GLU A 180 15.45 -5.55 -10.13
N GLY A 181 14.88 -4.86 -11.11
CA GLY A 181 15.41 -3.57 -11.58
C GLY A 181 15.31 -2.48 -10.52
N ILE A 182 14.20 -2.42 -9.80
CA ILE A 182 14.00 -1.48 -8.68
C ILE A 182 15.04 -1.72 -7.59
N VAL A 183 15.26 -2.97 -7.22
CA VAL A 183 16.23 -3.36 -6.18
C VAL A 183 17.65 -3.08 -6.63
N GLU A 184 18.03 -3.43 -7.85
CA GLU A 184 19.38 -3.18 -8.36
C GLU A 184 19.72 -1.68 -8.39
N SER A 185 18.74 -0.82 -8.70
CA SER A 185 18.89 0.63 -8.61
C SER A 185 19.30 1.11 -7.19
N CYS A 186 18.85 0.40 -6.13
CA CYS A 186 19.34 0.64 -4.78
C CYS A 186 20.71 0.01 -4.54
N MET A 187 20.88 -1.25 -4.93
CA MET A 187 22.06 -2.06 -4.59
C MET A 187 23.35 -1.49 -5.18
N GLU A 188 23.30 -0.90 -6.37
CA GLU A 188 24.46 -0.22 -6.96
C GLU A 188 25.06 0.85 -6.02
N PHE A 189 24.20 1.65 -5.38
CA PHE A 189 24.64 2.68 -4.42
C PHE A 189 25.02 2.08 -3.07
N LEU A 190 24.32 1.06 -2.60
CA LEU A 190 24.61 0.41 -1.31
C LEU A 190 25.98 -0.28 -1.30
N ARG A 191 26.36 -0.92 -2.41
CA ARG A 191 27.69 -1.53 -2.55
C ARG A 191 28.80 -0.49 -2.43
N ILE A 192 28.57 0.72 -2.97
CA ILE A 192 29.51 1.85 -2.81
C ILE A 192 29.56 2.28 -1.33
N CYS A 193 28.41 2.48 -0.68
CA CYS A 193 28.38 2.85 0.74
C CYS A 193 29.15 1.84 1.61
N LYS A 194 28.92 0.53 1.38
CA LYS A 194 29.61 -0.53 2.11
C LYS A 194 31.11 -0.50 1.88
N ARG A 195 31.57 -0.34 0.64
CA ARG A 195 32.99 -0.27 0.29
C ARG A 195 33.68 0.94 0.90
N GLU A 196 32.99 2.09 0.93
CA GLU A 196 33.51 3.34 1.49
C GLU A 196 33.34 3.44 3.03
N ASP A 197 32.87 2.39 3.69
CA ASP A 197 32.55 2.37 5.14
C ASP A 197 31.66 3.56 5.55
N PHE A 198 30.60 3.80 4.76
CA PHE A 198 29.59 4.80 5.07
C PHE A 198 28.33 4.11 5.58
N ASN A 199 28.06 4.21 6.89
CA ASN A 199 27.05 3.42 7.57
C ASN A 199 25.77 4.16 7.92
N ASP A 200 25.77 5.50 7.93
CA ASP A 200 24.58 6.31 8.22
C ASP A 200 23.65 6.39 7.00
N VAL A 201 23.14 5.23 6.58
CA VAL A 201 22.31 5.05 5.39
C VAL A 201 20.93 4.58 5.76
N VAL A 202 19.90 5.22 5.18
CA VAL A 202 18.51 4.75 5.13
C VAL A 202 18.15 4.44 3.69
N ILE A 203 17.34 3.43 3.47
CA ILE A 203 16.91 3.07 2.11
C ILE A 203 15.40 3.18 2.02
N SER A 204 14.91 3.60 0.86
CA SER A 204 13.49 3.48 0.55
C SER A 204 13.28 3.03 -0.89
N ILE A 205 12.32 2.13 -1.05
CA ILE A 205 11.67 1.85 -2.34
C ILE A 205 10.23 2.27 -2.19
N LYS A 206 9.75 3.07 -3.13
CA LYS A 206 8.36 3.54 -3.17
C LYS A 206 7.76 3.31 -4.54
N ALA A 207 6.48 2.95 -4.54
CA ALA A 207 5.65 2.82 -5.72
C ALA A 207 4.21 3.21 -5.39
N SER A 208 3.44 3.59 -6.39
CA SER A 208 2.00 3.79 -6.26
C SER A 208 1.22 2.45 -6.25
N ASN A 209 1.80 1.41 -6.85
CA ASN A 209 1.30 0.04 -6.79
C ASN A 209 1.82 -0.64 -5.52
N THR A 210 0.93 -0.99 -4.60
CA THR A 210 1.25 -1.59 -3.31
C THR A 210 1.92 -2.96 -3.44
N VAL A 211 1.50 -3.76 -4.42
CA VAL A 211 2.08 -5.11 -4.66
C VAL A 211 3.52 -4.98 -5.14
N VAL A 212 3.79 -4.09 -6.09
CA VAL A 212 5.14 -3.82 -6.59
C VAL A 212 6.02 -3.31 -5.45
N MET A 213 5.52 -2.38 -4.64
CA MET A 213 6.27 -1.82 -3.51
C MET A 213 6.64 -2.89 -2.50
N VAL A 214 5.69 -3.71 -2.05
CA VAL A 214 5.93 -4.76 -1.04
C VAL A 214 6.89 -5.82 -1.56
N ARG A 215 6.70 -6.32 -2.78
CA ARG A 215 7.61 -7.30 -3.40
C ARG A 215 9.03 -6.76 -3.53
N SER A 216 9.17 -5.53 -4.00
CA SER A 216 10.50 -4.90 -4.17
C SER A 216 11.21 -4.69 -2.85
N VAL A 217 10.50 -4.29 -1.78
CA VAL A 217 11.12 -4.12 -0.45
C VAL A 217 11.51 -5.47 0.16
N ARG A 218 10.67 -6.50 0.03
CA ARG A 218 11.02 -7.87 0.46
C ARG A 218 12.26 -8.39 -0.26
N LEU A 219 12.32 -8.20 -1.57
CA LEU A 219 13.49 -8.59 -2.37
C LEU A 219 14.74 -7.79 -1.98
N LEU A 220 14.60 -6.48 -1.74
CA LEU A 220 15.72 -5.65 -1.26
C LEU A 220 16.29 -6.17 0.06
N VAL A 221 15.43 -6.52 1.02
CA VAL A 221 15.85 -7.10 2.30
C VAL A 221 16.64 -8.39 2.07
N HIS A 222 16.12 -9.27 1.21
CA HIS A 222 16.79 -10.52 0.86
C HIS A 222 18.19 -10.29 0.25
N GLU A 223 18.29 -9.38 -0.74
CA GLU A 223 19.56 -9.08 -1.42
C GLU A 223 20.57 -8.39 -0.48
N MET A 224 20.09 -7.50 0.39
CA MET A 224 20.95 -6.90 1.42
C MET A 224 21.51 -7.96 2.38
N GLU A 225 20.66 -8.86 2.87
CA GLU A 225 21.12 -9.95 3.76
C GLU A 225 22.14 -10.85 3.04
N ARG A 226 21.90 -11.19 1.78
CA ARG A 226 22.80 -12.00 0.97
C ARG A 226 24.18 -11.34 0.80
N GLU A 227 24.24 -10.03 0.68
CA GLU A 227 25.48 -9.26 0.55
C GLU A 227 26.03 -8.77 1.91
N GLY A 228 25.46 -9.20 3.04
CA GLY A 228 25.91 -8.84 4.38
C GLY A 228 25.65 -7.38 4.75
N MET A 229 24.49 -6.86 4.36
CA MET A 229 24.00 -5.52 4.69
C MET A 229 22.68 -5.60 5.46
N ASN A 230 22.46 -4.68 6.40
CA ASN A 230 21.24 -4.61 7.20
C ASN A 230 20.79 -3.18 7.46
N TYR A 231 20.96 -2.28 6.51
CA TYR A 231 20.57 -0.88 6.64
C TYR A 231 19.07 -0.71 6.99
N PRO A 232 18.72 0.32 7.78
CA PRO A 232 17.34 0.65 8.10
C PRO A 232 16.54 1.09 6.88
N LEU A 233 15.24 0.83 6.93
CA LEU A 233 14.30 1.06 5.83
C LEU A 233 13.27 2.14 6.17
N HIS A 234 13.05 3.03 5.20
CA HIS A 234 11.94 3.98 5.19
C HIS A 234 10.84 3.48 4.26
N LEU A 235 9.64 3.31 4.79
CA LEU A 235 8.50 2.81 4.04
C LEU A 235 7.53 3.93 3.65
N GLY A 236 6.91 3.78 2.49
CA GLY A 236 5.85 4.67 2.02
C GLY A 236 5.30 4.23 0.69
N VAL A 237 3.99 4.42 0.51
CA VAL A 237 3.32 4.31 -0.78
C VAL A 237 3.29 5.70 -1.41
N THR A 238 3.73 5.84 -2.67
CA THR A 238 3.64 7.12 -3.39
C THR A 238 2.25 7.30 -3.97
N GLU A 239 1.83 8.55 -4.11
CA GLU A 239 0.58 8.92 -4.78
C GLU A 239 -0.61 8.10 -4.26
N ALA A 240 -0.69 7.92 -2.93
CA ALA A 240 -1.73 7.11 -2.30
C ALA A 240 -3.13 7.73 -2.44
N GLY A 241 -3.22 9.04 -2.62
CA GLY A 241 -4.47 9.76 -2.76
C GLY A 241 -4.85 10.52 -1.50
N GLU A 242 -6.11 10.84 -1.37
CA GLU A 242 -6.68 11.59 -0.24
C GLU A 242 -7.73 10.77 0.51
N GLY A 243 -8.09 11.25 1.70
CA GLY A 243 -9.19 10.70 2.49
C GLY A 243 -8.99 9.22 2.81
N GLU A 244 -10.07 8.48 2.67
CA GLU A 244 -10.12 7.05 2.99
C GLU A 244 -9.22 6.22 2.07
N ASP A 245 -9.23 6.52 0.78
CA ASP A 245 -8.44 5.77 -0.21
C ASP A 245 -6.94 5.86 0.06
N GLY A 246 -6.46 7.06 0.41
CA GLY A 246 -5.06 7.28 0.75
C GLY A 246 -4.64 6.54 2.02
N ARG A 247 -5.49 6.53 3.03
CA ARG A 247 -5.28 5.81 4.31
C ARG A 247 -5.26 4.30 4.10
N ILE A 248 -6.27 3.75 3.44
CA ILE A 248 -6.38 2.32 3.14
C ILE A 248 -5.19 1.85 2.31
N LYS A 249 -4.85 2.56 1.24
CA LYS A 249 -3.74 2.19 0.35
C LYS A 249 -2.39 2.23 1.07
N SER A 250 -2.17 3.23 1.91
CA SER A 250 -0.96 3.32 2.75
C SER A 250 -0.90 2.19 3.77
N ALA A 251 -2.01 1.88 4.43
CA ALA A 251 -2.08 0.80 5.42
C ALA A 251 -1.89 -0.58 4.79
N VAL A 252 -2.41 -0.84 3.59
CA VAL A 252 -2.18 -2.08 2.85
C VAL A 252 -0.69 -2.26 2.56
N GLY A 253 -0.03 -1.26 1.97
CA GLY A 253 1.36 -1.39 1.57
C GLY A 253 2.35 -1.34 2.74
N ILE A 254 2.26 -0.30 3.57
CA ILE A 254 3.16 -0.12 4.73
C ILE A 254 2.85 -1.17 5.80
N GLY A 255 1.56 -1.44 6.06
CA GLY A 255 1.14 -2.40 7.07
C GLY A 255 1.58 -3.82 6.77
N ALA A 256 1.60 -4.26 5.50
CA ALA A 256 2.11 -5.56 5.11
C ALA A 256 3.59 -5.72 5.47
N LEU A 257 4.42 -4.71 5.18
CA LEU A 257 5.85 -4.74 5.49
C LEU A 257 6.14 -4.62 6.98
N LEU A 258 5.45 -3.71 7.67
CA LEU A 258 5.56 -3.59 9.13
C LEU A 258 5.14 -4.90 9.81
N GLY A 259 4.09 -5.56 9.33
CA GLY A 259 3.63 -6.87 9.81
C GLY A 259 4.66 -7.98 9.62
N ASP A 260 5.48 -7.89 8.59
CA ASP A 260 6.65 -8.76 8.36
C ASP A 260 7.87 -8.35 9.22
N GLY A 261 7.75 -7.34 10.07
CA GLY A 261 8.84 -6.79 10.88
C GLY A 261 9.80 -5.87 10.11
N ILE A 262 9.48 -5.49 8.89
CA ILE A 262 10.32 -4.63 8.04
C ILE A 262 9.88 -3.18 8.19
N GLY A 263 10.83 -2.29 8.47
CA GLY A 263 10.62 -0.85 8.51
C GLY A 263 11.09 -0.20 9.81
N ASP A 264 11.84 0.90 9.68
CA ASP A 264 12.43 1.65 10.78
C ASP A 264 11.94 3.10 10.81
N THR A 265 11.42 3.58 9.69
CA THR A 265 10.71 4.86 9.59
C THR A 265 9.66 4.77 8.49
N ILE A 266 8.58 5.54 8.64
CA ILE A 266 7.49 5.57 7.66
C ILE A 266 7.03 6.98 7.34
N ARG A 267 6.45 7.15 6.14
CA ARG A 267 5.62 8.29 5.77
C ARG A 267 4.35 7.78 5.11
N VAL A 268 3.22 8.15 5.66
CA VAL A 268 1.92 8.08 4.97
C VAL A 268 1.81 9.32 4.07
N SER A 269 1.65 9.13 2.77
CA SER A 269 1.58 10.23 1.80
C SER A 269 0.11 10.50 1.45
N LEU A 270 -0.44 11.60 1.95
CA LEU A 270 -1.82 12.00 1.70
C LEU A 270 -1.86 13.32 0.91
N SER A 271 -2.85 13.47 0.05
CA SER A 271 -3.15 14.72 -0.66
C SER A 271 -3.90 15.71 0.27
N GLU A 272 -3.39 15.88 1.49
CA GLU A 272 -3.93 16.70 2.59
C GLU A 272 -2.84 17.63 3.14
N GLU A 273 -3.12 18.37 4.23
CA GLU A 273 -2.05 19.11 4.93
C GLU A 273 -1.02 18.12 5.50
N PRO A 274 0.29 18.44 5.42
CA PRO A 274 1.34 17.49 5.81
C PRO A 274 1.25 17.00 7.26
N GLU A 275 0.79 17.84 8.17
CA GLU A 275 0.60 17.50 9.57
C GLU A 275 -0.47 16.43 9.79
N ALA A 276 -1.45 16.30 8.88
CA ALA A 276 -2.49 15.27 8.93
C ALA A 276 -1.94 13.84 8.70
N GLU A 277 -0.78 13.72 8.06
CA GLU A 277 -0.11 12.43 7.83
C GLU A 277 0.38 11.79 9.15
N ILE A 278 0.77 12.59 10.13
CA ILE A 278 1.46 12.12 11.34
C ILE A 278 0.58 11.26 12.25
N PRO A 279 -0.66 11.68 12.61
CA PRO A 279 -1.54 10.81 13.41
C PRO A 279 -1.82 9.47 12.75
N VAL A 280 -2.06 9.46 11.44
CA VAL A 280 -2.33 8.24 10.67
C VAL A 280 -1.12 7.31 10.69
N ALA A 281 0.07 7.84 10.44
CA ALA A 281 1.31 7.07 10.50
C ALA A 281 1.55 6.50 11.91
N ARG A 282 1.32 7.29 12.94
CA ARG A 282 1.50 6.86 14.34
C ARG A 282 0.50 5.78 14.73
N ALA A 283 -0.77 5.91 14.34
CA ALA A 283 -1.79 4.90 14.58
C ALA A 283 -1.42 3.56 13.94
N LEU A 284 -0.95 3.57 12.68
CA LEU A 284 -0.51 2.36 11.97
C LEU A 284 0.69 1.70 12.68
N VAL A 285 1.71 2.48 13.06
CA VAL A 285 2.88 1.96 13.79
C VAL A 285 2.47 1.35 15.12
N ASN A 286 1.62 2.03 15.89
CA ASN A 286 1.16 1.54 17.19
C ASN A 286 0.35 0.24 17.05
N TYR A 287 -0.57 0.18 16.08
CA TYR A 287 -1.39 -1.00 15.82
C TYR A 287 -0.55 -2.24 15.51
N ILE A 288 0.42 -2.10 14.60
CA ILE A 288 1.29 -3.23 14.26
C ILE A 288 2.24 -3.59 15.40
N SER A 289 2.83 -2.59 16.08
CA SER A 289 3.76 -2.83 17.20
C SER A 289 3.09 -3.51 18.39
N ALA A 290 1.79 -3.32 18.58
CA ALA A 290 1.01 -4.01 19.61
C ALA A 290 0.96 -5.54 19.43
N ARG A 291 1.32 -6.05 18.25
CA ARG A 291 1.46 -7.50 18.00
C ARG A 291 2.68 -8.11 18.71
N SER A 292 3.62 -7.30 19.17
CA SER A 292 4.83 -7.78 19.85
C SER A 292 4.49 -8.61 21.10
N LYS A 293 5.31 -9.62 21.38
CA LYS A 293 5.16 -10.52 22.56
C LYS A 293 3.86 -11.35 22.55
N HIS A 294 3.27 -11.58 21.39
CA HIS A 294 2.16 -12.53 21.26
C HIS A 294 2.59 -13.96 21.58
N LEU A 295 1.65 -14.84 21.85
CA LEU A 295 1.91 -16.28 22.00
C LEU A 295 2.49 -16.83 20.68
N PRO A 296 3.46 -17.77 20.75
CA PRO A 296 4.05 -18.35 19.54
C PRO A 296 2.99 -19.08 18.69
N ILE A 297 3.07 -18.86 17.39
CA ILE A 297 2.29 -19.58 16.38
C ILE A 297 3.19 -20.68 15.79
N PRO A 298 2.96 -21.97 16.12
CA PRO A 298 3.87 -23.06 15.72
C PRO A 298 3.53 -23.55 14.29
N ALA A 299 3.72 -22.68 13.31
CA ALA A 299 3.45 -22.98 11.91
C ALA A 299 4.72 -22.99 11.07
N GLU A 300 4.68 -23.70 9.95
CA GLU A 300 5.77 -23.77 8.99
C GLU A 300 5.30 -23.26 7.61
N PRO A 301 6.16 -22.55 6.86
CA PRO A 301 5.84 -22.11 5.51
C PRO A 301 5.57 -23.30 4.58
N ALA A 302 4.48 -23.24 3.83
CA ALA A 302 4.21 -24.23 2.80
C ALA A 302 5.30 -24.17 1.71
N LYS A 303 5.79 -25.34 1.26
CA LYS A 303 6.89 -25.45 0.29
C LYS A 303 6.63 -24.75 -1.05
N ARG A 304 5.35 -24.61 -1.43
CA ARG A 304 4.93 -23.95 -2.67
C ARG A 304 4.84 -22.43 -2.55
N PHE A 305 4.90 -21.88 -1.35
CA PHE A 305 4.78 -20.44 -1.14
C PHE A 305 6.11 -19.74 -1.37
N ASN A 306 6.11 -18.75 -2.27
CA ASN A 306 7.27 -17.90 -2.52
C ASN A 306 7.04 -16.51 -1.91
N TYR A 307 7.65 -16.25 -0.77
CA TYR A 307 7.54 -14.99 -0.04
C TYR A 307 8.00 -13.76 -0.86
N LEU A 308 9.02 -13.92 -1.69
CA LEU A 308 9.59 -12.81 -2.48
C LEU A 308 8.74 -12.46 -3.71
N SER A 309 8.06 -13.46 -4.26
CA SER A 309 7.15 -13.30 -5.41
C SER A 309 5.90 -14.13 -5.20
N PRO A 310 5.01 -13.73 -4.26
CA PRO A 310 3.80 -14.49 -4.00
C PRO A 310 2.90 -14.53 -5.25
N GLU A 311 2.40 -15.71 -5.55
CA GLU A 311 1.39 -15.93 -6.57
C GLU A 311 0.04 -16.22 -5.90
N ARG A 312 -1.04 -15.99 -6.62
CA ARG A 312 -2.36 -16.35 -6.11
C ARG A 312 -2.42 -17.84 -5.85
N ARG A 313 -2.86 -18.21 -4.64
CA ARG A 313 -3.06 -19.59 -4.26
C ARG A 313 -4.09 -20.26 -5.19
N GLU A 314 -3.74 -21.42 -5.71
CA GLU A 314 -4.67 -22.25 -6.48
C GLU A 314 -5.78 -22.77 -5.58
N THR A 315 -7.04 -22.55 -5.97
CA THR A 315 -8.24 -23.03 -5.26
C THR A 315 -9.25 -23.61 -6.23
N THR A 316 -10.04 -24.57 -5.76
CA THR A 316 -11.17 -25.10 -6.53
C THR A 316 -12.34 -24.13 -6.44
N PRO A 317 -12.91 -23.65 -7.56
CA PRO A 317 -14.02 -22.73 -7.50
C PRO A 317 -15.27 -23.39 -6.90
N VAL A 318 -15.91 -22.71 -5.94
CA VAL A 318 -17.19 -23.09 -5.34
C VAL A 318 -18.17 -21.95 -5.55
N GLY A 319 -19.14 -22.13 -6.41
CA GLY A 319 -19.98 -21.04 -6.90
C GLY A 319 -19.13 -19.96 -7.61
N ASN A 320 -19.18 -18.73 -7.13
CA ASN A 320 -18.34 -17.62 -7.61
C ASN A 320 -17.14 -17.30 -6.69
N ILE A 321 -16.73 -18.24 -5.82
CA ILE A 321 -15.62 -18.06 -4.87
C ILE A 321 -14.47 -18.99 -5.26
N GLY A 322 -13.26 -18.49 -5.30
CA GLY A 322 -12.06 -19.25 -5.63
C GLY A 322 -11.80 -19.40 -7.12
N GLY A 323 -10.76 -20.14 -7.49
CA GLY A 323 -10.26 -20.27 -8.86
C GLY A 323 -9.86 -18.91 -9.44
N GLU A 324 -10.29 -18.63 -10.66
CA GLU A 324 -10.03 -17.38 -11.37
C GLU A 324 -11.04 -16.25 -11.02
N ASN A 325 -12.02 -16.53 -10.16
CA ASN A 325 -12.99 -15.51 -9.77
C ASN A 325 -12.33 -14.39 -8.96
N VAL A 326 -12.85 -13.17 -9.11
CA VAL A 326 -12.43 -12.06 -8.24
C VAL A 326 -12.83 -12.35 -6.79
N PRO A 327 -12.03 -11.95 -5.79
CA PRO A 327 -12.37 -12.16 -4.40
C PRO A 327 -13.71 -11.52 -4.03
N VAL A 328 -14.53 -12.27 -3.27
CA VAL A 328 -15.86 -11.84 -2.87
C VAL A 328 -15.83 -10.96 -1.62
N VAL A 329 -16.88 -10.16 -1.45
CA VAL A 329 -17.16 -9.40 -0.23
C VAL A 329 -18.38 -10.01 0.46
N ILE A 330 -18.22 -10.44 1.70
CA ILE A 330 -19.32 -10.87 2.59
C ILE A 330 -19.62 -9.72 3.56
N SER A 331 -20.89 -9.44 3.76
CA SER A 331 -21.35 -8.38 4.66
C SER A 331 -22.34 -8.91 5.68
N ASN A 332 -22.24 -8.39 6.91
CA ASN A 332 -23.13 -8.74 8.00
C ASN A 332 -24.46 -7.97 7.86
N ARG A 333 -25.60 -8.69 7.86
CA ARG A 333 -26.96 -8.15 7.78
C ARG A 333 -27.90 -8.92 8.71
N MET A 334 -27.48 -9.11 9.96
CA MET A 334 -28.28 -9.81 10.97
C MET A 334 -29.51 -9.03 11.42
N ASP A 335 -29.57 -7.72 11.17
CA ASP A 335 -30.74 -6.92 11.45
C ASP A 335 -31.76 -7.09 10.32
N LYS A 336 -32.95 -7.61 10.66
CA LYS A 336 -34.04 -7.89 9.68
C LYS A 336 -34.44 -6.69 8.87
N ASP A 337 -34.41 -5.49 9.47
CA ASP A 337 -34.82 -4.24 8.81
C ASP A 337 -33.76 -3.76 7.79
N LYS A 338 -32.53 -4.25 7.92
CA LYS A 338 -31.40 -3.87 7.06
C LYS A 338 -31.08 -4.87 5.95
N VAL A 339 -31.65 -6.06 5.95
CA VAL A 339 -31.36 -7.12 4.97
C VAL A 339 -31.59 -6.67 3.54
N HIS A 340 -32.53 -5.76 3.31
CA HIS A 340 -32.89 -5.25 1.98
C HIS A 340 -32.24 -3.91 1.60
N ILE A 341 -31.51 -3.27 2.52
CA ILE A 341 -30.89 -1.98 2.26
C ILE A 341 -29.64 -2.20 1.40
N VAL A 342 -29.73 -1.84 0.13
CA VAL A 342 -28.59 -1.69 -0.76
C VAL A 342 -28.24 -0.21 -0.77
N THR A 343 -27.30 0.18 0.07
CA THR A 343 -26.93 1.57 0.26
C THR A 343 -26.19 2.15 -0.95
N ASN A 344 -25.43 1.29 -1.65
CA ASN A 344 -24.77 1.66 -2.91
C ASN A 344 -24.79 0.47 -3.86
N ALA A 345 -25.45 0.60 -5.01
CA ALA A 345 -25.51 -0.47 -6.02
C ALA A 345 -24.12 -0.87 -6.53
N ASP A 346 -23.15 0.04 -6.46
CA ASP A 346 -21.79 -0.12 -6.95
C ASP A 346 -20.86 -0.84 -6.01
N LEU A 347 -21.14 -0.77 -4.70
CA LEU A 347 -20.41 -1.45 -3.62
C LEU A 347 -21.32 -2.50 -2.96
N SER A 348 -22.08 -3.24 -3.77
CA SER A 348 -22.98 -4.28 -3.29
C SER A 348 -22.18 -5.55 -2.91
N PRO A 349 -22.25 -5.99 -1.65
CA PRO A 349 -21.64 -7.25 -1.23
C PRO A 349 -22.15 -8.44 -2.04
N ASP A 350 -21.28 -9.43 -2.25
CA ASP A 350 -21.61 -10.64 -3.00
C ASP A 350 -22.48 -11.60 -2.18
N TYR A 351 -22.30 -11.60 -0.85
CA TYR A 351 -23.04 -12.43 0.11
C TYR A 351 -23.47 -11.61 1.32
N LEU A 352 -24.67 -11.88 1.82
CA LEU A 352 -25.24 -11.27 3.01
C LEU A 352 -25.38 -12.31 4.11
N TYR A 353 -24.66 -12.16 5.23
CA TYR A 353 -24.82 -13.00 6.40
C TYR A 353 -25.98 -12.50 7.25
N VAL A 354 -27.01 -13.32 7.41
CA VAL A 354 -28.23 -12.99 8.15
C VAL A 354 -28.36 -13.75 9.47
N GLY A 355 -27.41 -14.63 9.78
CA GLY A 355 -27.43 -15.43 11.01
C GLY A 355 -28.62 -16.37 11.07
N SER A 356 -29.24 -16.45 12.25
CA SER A 356 -30.44 -17.28 12.49
C SER A 356 -31.75 -16.50 12.30
N GLN A 357 -31.68 -15.18 12.09
CA GLN A 357 -32.87 -14.33 11.92
C GLN A 357 -33.18 -14.11 10.45
N LEU A 358 -33.98 -15.00 9.88
CA LEU A 358 -34.31 -14.94 8.46
C LEU A 358 -35.16 -13.72 8.13
N PRO A 359 -34.92 -13.06 6.97
CA PRO A 359 -35.81 -11.99 6.48
C PRO A 359 -37.21 -12.52 6.18
N GLU A 360 -38.21 -11.64 6.28
CA GLU A 360 -39.60 -12.00 5.93
C GLU A 360 -39.75 -12.37 4.45
N GLN A 361 -38.96 -11.72 3.58
CA GLN A 361 -38.87 -12.03 2.15
C GLN A 361 -37.43 -12.02 1.69
N PHE A 362 -37.05 -13.07 0.97
CA PHE A 362 -35.73 -13.14 0.32
C PHE A 362 -35.77 -12.48 -1.06
N ASN A 363 -34.73 -11.71 -1.39
CA ASN A 363 -34.53 -11.23 -2.75
C ASN A 363 -33.82 -12.32 -3.57
N PRO A 364 -34.42 -12.87 -4.63
CA PRO A 364 -33.83 -13.95 -5.42
C PRO A 364 -32.54 -13.56 -6.17
N GLN A 365 -32.24 -12.27 -6.28
CA GLN A 365 -31.01 -11.77 -6.88
C GLN A 365 -29.84 -11.66 -5.88
N ARG A 366 -30.10 -11.93 -4.60
CA ARG A 366 -29.10 -11.87 -3.54
C ARG A 366 -28.69 -13.25 -3.08
N ARG A 367 -27.48 -13.37 -2.53
CA ARG A 367 -26.96 -14.59 -1.91
C ARG A 367 -26.90 -14.41 -0.42
N TYR A 368 -27.43 -15.39 0.32
CA TYR A 368 -27.56 -15.32 1.77
C TYR A 368 -26.73 -16.41 2.43
N ILE A 369 -26.09 -16.06 3.53
CA ILE A 369 -25.41 -17.01 4.42
C ILE A 369 -26.25 -17.10 5.69
N ILE A 370 -26.64 -18.32 6.06
CA ILE A 370 -27.56 -18.60 7.16
C ILE A 370 -26.89 -19.60 8.10
N ASP A 371 -27.03 -19.42 9.41
CA ASP A 371 -26.57 -20.39 10.39
C ASP A 371 -27.17 -21.79 10.08
N TYR A 372 -26.35 -22.84 10.16
CA TYR A 372 -26.72 -24.16 9.62
C TYR A 372 -27.99 -24.72 10.20
N ASP A 373 -28.27 -24.49 11.48
CA ASP A 373 -29.49 -24.94 12.15
C ASP A 373 -30.76 -24.23 11.67
N ALA A 374 -30.67 -22.90 11.49
CA ALA A 374 -31.73 -22.09 10.90
C ALA A 374 -31.93 -22.43 9.41
N TYR A 375 -30.84 -22.70 8.69
CA TYR A 375 -30.87 -23.15 7.30
C TYR A 375 -31.63 -24.46 7.16
N MET A 376 -31.34 -25.47 8.00
CA MET A 376 -32.02 -26.74 7.98
C MET A 376 -33.52 -26.58 8.23
N GLN A 377 -33.91 -25.84 9.27
CA GLN A 377 -35.30 -25.56 9.59
C GLN A 377 -36.06 -24.86 8.46
N ALA A 378 -35.40 -23.89 7.81
CA ALA A 378 -35.96 -23.15 6.68
C ALA A 378 -36.13 -24.05 5.44
N ALA A 379 -35.14 -24.91 5.17
CA ALA A 379 -35.18 -25.86 4.07
C ALA A 379 -36.31 -26.90 4.25
N GLU A 380 -36.47 -27.45 5.46
CA GLU A 380 -37.58 -28.36 5.79
C GLU A 380 -38.95 -27.74 5.59
N LYS A 381 -39.10 -26.45 5.90
CA LYS A 381 -40.32 -25.66 5.68
C LYS A 381 -40.52 -25.21 4.24
N GLY A 382 -39.59 -25.51 3.33
CA GLY A 382 -39.63 -25.07 1.92
C GLY A 382 -39.41 -23.58 1.70
N LEU A 383 -38.94 -22.85 2.71
CA LEU A 383 -38.75 -21.39 2.66
C LEU A 383 -37.59 -20.95 1.76
N LEU A 384 -36.66 -21.87 1.46
CA LEU A 384 -35.47 -21.56 0.64
C LEU A 384 -35.64 -21.96 -0.83
N THR A 385 -36.84 -22.35 -1.26
CA THR A 385 -37.08 -22.71 -2.67
C THR A 385 -36.90 -21.49 -3.58
N GLY A 386 -35.97 -21.58 -4.52
CA GLY A 386 -35.64 -20.45 -5.44
C GLY A 386 -34.82 -19.34 -4.81
N VAL A 387 -34.33 -19.53 -3.58
CA VAL A 387 -33.45 -18.59 -2.88
C VAL A 387 -32.01 -19.06 -2.96
N GLN A 388 -31.09 -18.16 -3.25
CA GLN A 388 -29.65 -18.43 -3.17
C GLN A 388 -29.20 -18.33 -1.70
N ALA A 389 -29.36 -19.37 -0.94
CA ALA A 389 -29.02 -19.42 0.48
C ALA A 389 -28.07 -20.59 0.77
N TYR A 390 -27.10 -20.37 1.63
CA TYR A 390 -26.03 -21.30 1.95
C TYR A 390 -25.79 -21.38 3.45
N PRO A 391 -25.56 -22.58 3.99
CA PRO A 391 -25.34 -22.75 5.42
C PRO A 391 -23.90 -22.39 5.82
N ILE A 392 -23.76 -21.80 7.02
CA ILE A 392 -22.47 -21.60 7.68
C ILE A 392 -22.38 -22.43 8.95
N PHE A 393 -21.24 -23.07 9.12
CA PHE A 393 -20.93 -23.98 10.22
C PHE A 393 -19.82 -23.43 11.09
N PRO A 394 -20.02 -23.24 12.41
CA PRO A 394 -18.92 -23.12 13.36
C PRO A 394 -18.03 -24.37 13.36
N HIS A 395 -16.75 -24.25 13.72
CA HIS A 395 -15.78 -25.35 13.68
C HIS A 395 -16.22 -26.58 14.51
N ASN A 396 -16.90 -26.39 15.65
CA ASN A 396 -17.39 -27.46 16.51
C ASN A 396 -18.60 -28.22 15.94
N THR A 397 -19.05 -27.85 14.75
CA THR A 397 -20.19 -28.50 14.06
C THR A 397 -19.75 -29.28 12.82
N VAL A 398 -18.48 -29.51 12.64
CA VAL A 398 -17.89 -30.29 11.53
C VAL A 398 -18.60 -31.64 11.34
N PRO A 399 -18.96 -32.43 12.40
CA PRO A 399 -19.65 -33.68 12.23
C PRO A 399 -21.02 -33.60 11.54
N PHE A 400 -21.66 -32.42 11.58
CA PHE A 400 -22.99 -32.22 10.98
C PHE A 400 -22.96 -31.81 9.52
N ILE A 401 -21.79 -31.43 8.97
CA ILE A 401 -21.63 -30.91 7.61
C ILE A 401 -22.16 -31.88 6.56
N SER A 402 -21.88 -33.17 6.72
CA SER A 402 -22.34 -34.23 5.79
C SER A 402 -23.86 -34.45 5.80
N LEU A 403 -24.55 -34.01 6.85
CA LEU A 403 -26.01 -34.15 6.97
C LEU A 403 -26.76 -33.07 6.16
N VAL A 404 -26.11 -31.97 5.84
CA VAL A 404 -26.73 -30.85 5.14
C VAL A 404 -26.36 -30.90 3.65
N LYS A 405 -27.39 -30.97 2.79
CA LYS A 405 -27.20 -30.93 1.34
C LYS A 405 -27.23 -29.49 0.87
N ALA A 406 -26.09 -29.00 0.38
CA ALA A 406 -25.93 -27.70 -0.25
C ALA A 406 -24.72 -27.73 -1.17
N ASP A 407 -24.81 -27.04 -2.31
CA ASP A 407 -23.72 -26.98 -3.30
C ASP A 407 -22.57 -26.08 -2.87
N LEU A 408 -22.79 -25.21 -1.90
CA LEU A 408 -21.81 -24.35 -1.26
C LEU A 408 -22.10 -24.32 0.24
N LYS A 409 -21.07 -24.52 1.04
CA LYS A 409 -21.11 -24.49 2.50
C LYS A 409 -19.98 -23.61 3.01
N PHE A 410 -20.22 -22.85 4.06
CA PHE A 410 -19.17 -22.08 4.74
C PHE A 410 -18.78 -22.79 6.04
N LEU A 411 -17.49 -22.88 6.32
CA LEU A 411 -16.97 -23.45 7.57
C LEU A 411 -16.02 -22.45 8.22
N VAL A 412 -16.35 -22.01 9.43
CA VAL A 412 -15.52 -21.09 10.22
C VAL A 412 -14.40 -21.88 10.89
N LEU A 413 -13.15 -21.49 10.63
CA LEU A 413 -11.96 -22.14 11.18
C LEU A 413 -11.01 -21.12 11.79
N GLN A 414 -10.27 -21.57 12.80
CA GLN A 414 -9.12 -20.91 13.40
C GLN A 414 -7.93 -21.87 13.35
N TYR A 415 -6.71 -21.33 13.19
CA TYR A 415 -5.51 -22.16 13.18
C TYR A 415 -5.35 -22.94 14.50
N GLY A 416 -5.00 -24.21 14.39
CA GLY A 416 -4.71 -25.09 15.54
C GLY A 416 -5.91 -25.59 16.33
N ALA A 417 -7.16 -25.22 15.95
CA ALA A 417 -8.36 -25.73 16.60
C ALA A 417 -8.83 -27.03 15.93
N ASP A 418 -8.56 -28.18 16.56
CA ASP A 418 -9.00 -29.52 16.10
C ASP A 418 -8.60 -29.81 14.63
N SER A 419 -7.31 -29.55 14.28
CA SER A 419 -6.85 -29.59 12.88
C SER A 419 -7.06 -30.93 12.19
N ASP A 420 -6.89 -32.07 12.88
CA ASP A 420 -7.12 -33.38 12.29
C ASP A 420 -8.57 -33.56 11.80
N GLU A 421 -9.54 -33.01 12.54
CA GLU A 421 -10.95 -33.12 12.20
C GLU A 421 -11.29 -32.26 10.98
N TYR A 422 -10.91 -30.96 10.95
CA TYR A 422 -11.25 -30.12 9.82
C TYR A 422 -10.46 -30.47 8.56
N LEU A 423 -9.20 -30.90 8.67
CA LEU A 423 -8.42 -31.35 7.52
C LEU A 423 -9.03 -32.61 6.89
N ALA A 424 -9.51 -33.56 7.71
CA ALA A 424 -10.23 -34.72 7.21
C ALA A 424 -11.56 -34.34 6.54
N CYS A 425 -12.32 -33.43 7.14
CA CYS A 425 -13.56 -32.90 6.59
C CYS A 425 -13.34 -32.23 5.21
N LEU A 426 -12.38 -31.31 5.10
CA LEU A 426 -12.13 -30.57 3.87
C LEU A 426 -11.69 -31.47 2.70
N ARG A 427 -11.00 -32.60 2.97
CA ARG A 427 -10.66 -33.58 1.93
C ARG A 427 -11.89 -34.22 1.27
N HIS A 428 -12.97 -34.42 2.05
CA HIS A 428 -14.20 -35.07 1.59
C HIS A 428 -15.25 -34.07 1.09
N HIS A 429 -15.09 -32.79 1.37
CA HIS A 429 -16.05 -31.75 1.10
C HIS A 429 -15.44 -30.57 0.30
N PRO A 430 -15.20 -30.76 -1.01
CA PRO A 430 -14.65 -29.69 -1.86
C PRO A 430 -15.60 -28.51 -2.04
N GLU A 431 -16.89 -28.67 -1.73
CA GLU A 431 -17.91 -27.61 -1.76
C GLU A 431 -17.81 -26.65 -0.57
N ILE A 432 -16.88 -26.85 0.35
CA ILE A 432 -16.69 -25.96 1.50
C ILE A 432 -15.80 -24.78 1.14
N VAL A 433 -16.28 -23.59 1.46
CA VAL A 433 -15.51 -22.35 1.55
C VAL A 433 -15.09 -22.14 3.00
N VAL A 434 -13.80 -22.04 3.25
CA VAL A 434 -13.26 -21.81 4.59
C VAL A 434 -13.38 -20.32 4.94
N VAL A 435 -14.01 -20.02 6.07
CA VAL A 435 -14.03 -18.69 6.67
C VAL A 435 -12.93 -18.66 7.74
N CYS A 436 -11.80 -18.08 7.41
CA CYS A 436 -10.63 -18.01 8.28
C CYS A 436 -10.73 -16.82 9.22
N MET A 437 -10.95 -17.09 10.52
CA MET A 437 -10.99 -16.08 11.58
C MET A 437 -9.80 -16.23 12.52
N SER A 438 -9.48 -15.17 13.27
CA SER A 438 -8.48 -15.24 14.33
C SER A 438 -8.83 -14.34 15.51
N ASN A 439 -8.64 -14.89 16.72
CA ASN A 439 -8.67 -14.14 17.99
C ASN A 439 -7.26 -13.93 18.55
N HIS A 440 -6.23 -14.33 17.80
CA HIS A 440 -4.85 -14.20 18.22
C HIS A 440 -4.40 -12.73 18.20
N GLN A 441 -3.46 -12.34 19.07
CA GLN A 441 -2.92 -10.99 19.10
C GLN A 441 -2.25 -10.61 17.77
N ASN A 442 -1.53 -11.55 17.14
CA ASN A 442 -1.04 -11.44 15.77
C ASN A 442 -2.00 -12.15 14.80
N LYS A 443 -3.15 -11.53 14.54
CA LYS A 443 -4.22 -12.08 13.69
C LYS A 443 -3.72 -12.50 12.30
N THR A 444 -2.97 -11.64 11.64
CA THR A 444 -2.43 -11.88 10.30
C THR A 444 -1.53 -13.11 10.26
N GLY A 445 -0.65 -13.28 11.24
CA GLY A 445 0.23 -14.45 11.33
C GLY A 445 -0.55 -15.75 11.56
N ASP A 446 -1.55 -15.70 12.42
CA ASP A 446 -2.43 -16.84 12.72
C ASP A 446 -3.29 -17.24 11.51
N GLN A 447 -3.84 -16.27 10.81
CA GLN A 447 -4.60 -16.51 9.57
C GLN A 447 -3.70 -17.02 8.42
N ARG A 448 -2.48 -16.52 8.30
CA ARG A 448 -1.47 -17.09 7.39
C ARG A 448 -1.21 -18.56 7.72
N ALA A 449 -1.06 -18.88 9.00
CA ALA A 449 -0.76 -20.23 9.45
C ALA A 449 -1.81 -21.24 8.99
N LEU A 450 -3.10 -20.93 9.14
CA LEU A 450 -4.18 -21.80 8.66
C LEU A 450 -4.07 -22.05 7.15
N VAL A 451 -3.86 -21.03 6.34
CA VAL A 451 -3.78 -21.20 4.88
C VAL A 451 -2.54 -21.98 4.47
N HIS A 452 -1.40 -21.74 5.13
CA HIS A 452 -0.18 -22.53 4.89
C HIS A 452 -0.36 -24.01 5.27
N GLU A 453 -1.10 -24.29 6.33
CA GLU A 453 -1.48 -25.66 6.71
C GLU A 453 -2.34 -26.31 5.62
N LEU A 454 -3.38 -25.62 5.12
CA LEU A 454 -4.19 -26.13 4.00
C LEU A 454 -3.32 -26.42 2.76
N MET A 455 -2.39 -25.51 2.43
CA MET A 455 -1.45 -25.70 1.32
C MET A 455 -0.53 -26.90 1.52
N ALA A 456 -0.01 -27.10 2.75
CA ALA A 456 0.85 -28.23 3.10
C ALA A 456 0.11 -29.57 2.96
N HIS A 457 -1.19 -29.58 3.20
CA HIS A 457 -2.06 -30.76 3.04
C HIS A 457 -2.70 -30.89 1.65
N ASN A 458 -2.32 -30.05 0.68
CA ASN A 458 -2.88 -30.02 -0.69
C ASN A 458 -4.40 -29.88 -0.72
N LEU A 459 -4.94 -29.02 0.16
CA LEU A 459 -6.35 -28.68 0.20
C LEU A 459 -6.59 -27.40 -0.62
N TYR A 460 -7.53 -27.47 -1.56
CA TYR A 460 -7.81 -26.42 -2.53
C TYR A 460 -9.13 -25.68 -2.25
N ASN A 461 -9.69 -25.85 -1.07
CA ASN A 461 -10.90 -25.14 -0.66
C ASN A 461 -10.64 -23.62 -0.68
N PRO A 462 -11.55 -22.81 -1.23
CA PRO A 462 -11.43 -21.35 -1.19
C PRO A 462 -11.40 -20.82 0.24
N VAL A 463 -10.70 -19.70 0.46
CA VAL A 463 -10.58 -19.08 1.78
C VAL A 463 -11.06 -17.64 1.74
N VAL A 464 -12.02 -17.33 2.59
CA VAL A 464 -12.47 -15.97 2.90
C VAL A 464 -11.87 -15.56 4.24
N PHE A 465 -11.10 -14.47 4.29
CA PHE A 465 -10.60 -13.95 5.55
C PHE A 465 -11.67 -13.11 6.24
N ALA A 466 -11.98 -13.46 7.46
CA ALA A 466 -12.96 -12.78 8.29
C ALA A 466 -12.30 -12.21 9.55
N GLN A 467 -12.68 -11.00 9.94
CA GLN A 467 -12.18 -10.39 11.16
C GLN A 467 -13.23 -9.50 11.81
N MET A 468 -13.32 -9.61 13.14
CA MET A 468 -14.16 -8.78 13.98
C MET A 468 -13.33 -7.61 14.57
N TYR A 469 -13.87 -6.40 14.45
CA TYR A 469 -13.35 -5.17 15.05
C TYR A 469 -14.37 -4.59 16.03
N ARG A 470 -13.98 -3.55 16.74
CA ARG A 470 -14.85 -2.81 17.67
C ARG A 470 -14.53 -1.32 17.62
N HIS A 471 -15.23 -0.60 16.75
CA HIS A 471 -15.06 0.82 16.55
C HIS A 471 -16.40 1.54 16.53
N SER A 472 -16.42 2.77 17.07
CA SER A 472 -17.53 3.70 16.90
C SER A 472 -17.47 4.39 15.52
N GLN A 473 -18.54 5.08 15.13
CA GLN A 473 -18.57 5.86 13.89
C GLN A 473 -17.49 6.96 13.87
N GLU A 474 -17.12 7.52 15.02
CA GLU A 474 -16.04 8.51 15.12
C GLU A 474 -14.65 7.91 14.89
N GLU A 475 -14.50 6.60 15.13
CA GLU A 475 -13.26 5.82 14.95
C GLU A 475 -13.18 5.12 13.57
N LYS A 476 -14.02 5.54 12.62
CA LYS A 476 -14.04 4.96 11.24
C LYS A 476 -12.64 4.90 10.61
N ALA A 477 -11.84 5.95 10.79
CA ALA A 477 -10.49 6.00 10.22
C ALA A 477 -9.57 4.93 10.82
N ASP A 478 -9.69 4.64 12.11
CA ASP A 478 -8.92 3.58 12.79
C ASP A 478 -9.37 2.19 12.31
N PHE A 479 -10.68 1.97 12.18
CA PHE A 479 -11.22 0.75 11.59
C PHE A 479 -10.66 0.48 10.19
N GLN A 480 -10.66 1.50 9.33
CA GLN A 480 -10.14 1.39 7.97
C GLN A 480 -8.65 1.05 7.95
N LEU A 481 -7.87 1.71 8.83
CA LEU A 481 -6.44 1.50 8.95
C LEU A 481 -6.11 0.08 9.43
N GLU A 482 -6.80 -0.39 10.48
CA GLU A 482 -6.60 -1.71 11.06
C GLU A 482 -7.01 -2.82 10.10
N ALA A 483 -8.20 -2.73 9.51
CA ALA A 483 -8.69 -3.70 8.53
C ALA A 483 -7.78 -3.77 7.30
N ALA A 484 -7.31 -2.63 6.80
CA ALA A 484 -6.39 -2.58 5.67
C ALA A 484 -5.02 -3.17 6.00
N ALA A 485 -4.49 -2.94 7.21
CA ALA A 485 -3.22 -3.50 7.66
C ALA A 485 -3.29 -5.02 7.88
N ASP A 486 -4.40 -5.53 8.42
CA ASP A 486 -4.59 -6.98 8.66
C ASP A 486 -4.81 -7.73 7.34
N MET A 487 -5.77 -7.28 6.54
CA MET A 487 -6.20 -7.98 5.33
C MET A 487 -5.24 -7.76 4.16
N GLY A 488 -4.64 -6.57 4.06
CA GLY A 488 -3.76 -6.20 2.95
C GLY A 488 -2.56 -7.15 2.80
N ALA A 489 -1.94 -7.54 3.90
CA ALA A 489 -0.82 -8.49 3.89
C ALA A 489 -1.23 -9.86 3.31
N LEU A 490 -2.37 -10.39 3.75
CA LEU A 490 -2.91 -11.67 3.29
C LEU A 490 -3.30 -11.63 1.79
N MET A 491 -3.79 -10.48 1.34
CA MET A 491 -4.16 -10.24 -0.05
C MET A 491 -2.93 -10.14 -0.96
N ILE A 492 -1.88 -9.42 -0.53
CA ILE A 492 -0.62 -9.30 -1.26
C ILE A 492 0.10 -10.66 -1.35
N ASP A 493 -0.04 -11.49 -0.33
CA ASP A 493 0.49 -12.87 -0.34
C ASP A 493 -0.31 -13.82 -1.24
N GLY A 494 -1.39 -13.36 -1.86
CA GLY A 494 -2.21 -14.16 -2.77
C GLY A 494 -3.04 -15.25 -2.10
N LEU A 495 -3.30 -15.12 -0.80
CA LEU A 495 -3.93 -16.18 0.00
C LEU A 495 -5.46 -16.11 0.05
N THR A 496 -6.09 -15.05 -0.47
CA THR A 496 -7.52 -14.76 -0.28
C THR A 496 -8.36 -15.06 -1.51
N ASP A 497 -9.57 -15.58 -1.27
CA ASP A 497 -10.67 -15.67 -2.23
C ASP A 497 -11.86 -14.77 -1.82
N GLY A 498 -11.76 -14.07 -0.70
CA GLY A 498 -12.75 -13.10 -0.24
C GLY A 498 -12.41 -12.47 1.09
N VAL A 499 -13.20 -11.48 1.47
CA VAL A 499 -13.07 -10.74 2.72
C VAL A 499 -14.43 -10.55 3.39
N TRP A 500 -14.42 -10.66 4.72
CA TRP A 500 -15.59 -10.44 5.57
C TRP A 500 -15.17 -9.58 6.77
N LEU A 501 -15.39 -8.29 6.68
CA LEU A 501 -15.16 -7.36 7.79
C LEU A 501 -16.42 -7.27 8.65
N MET A 502 -16.23 -7.32 9.96
CA MET A 502 -17.32 -7.22 10.93
C MET A 502 -16.94 -6.17 11.99
N ASN A 503 -17.94 -5.51 12.56
CA ASN A 503 -17.75 -4.56 13.64
C ASN A 503 -18.81 -4.72 14.73
N GLN A 504 -18.41 -4.71 15.98
CA GLN A 504 -19.30 -4.75 17.15
C GLN A 504 -19.68 -3.36 17.67
N GLY A 505 -19.13 -2.28 17.06
CA GLY A 505 -19.50 -0.90 17.36
C GLY A 505 -20.66 -0.42 16.48
N ASP A 506 -20.79 0.89 16.37
CA ASP A 506 -21.91 1.55 15.66
C ASP A 506 -21.55 2.06 14.26
N LEU A 507 -20.43 1.57 13.66
CA LEU A 507 -20.12 1.84 12.26
C LEU A 507 -21.26 1.40 11.35
N SER A 508 -21.57 2.20 10.36
CA SER A 508 -22.57 1.86 9.35
C SER A 508 -22.12 0.66 8.51
N ASP A 509 -23.07 -0.17 8.09
CA ASP A 509 -22.79 -1.28 7.18
C ASP A 509 -22.18 -0.80 5.86
N GLU A 510 -22.57 0.40 5.40
CA GLU A 510 -22.03 1.04 4.21
C GLU A 510 -20.54 1.34 4.36
N ASP A 511 -20.10 1.86 5.49
CA ASP A 511 -18.69 2.16 5.75
C ASP A 511 -17.85 0.88 5.85
N ILE A 512 -18.40 -0.18 6.44
CA ILE A 512 -17.74 -1.48 6.54
C ILE A 512 -17.58 -2.10 5.14
N ASP A 513 -18.64 -2.11 4.34
CA ASP A 513 -18.62 -2.63 2.97
C ASP A 513 -17.67 -1.81 2.09
N ALA A 514 -17.73 -0.48 2.14
CA ALA A 514 -16.84 0.40 1.41
C ALA A 514 -15.37 0.15 1.76
N THR A 515 -15.08 -0.12 3.04
CA THR A 515 -13.73 -0.48 3.49
C THR A 515 -13.28 -1.80 2.90
N ALA A 516 -14.13 -2.84 2.90
CA ALA A 516 -13.79 -4.14 2.31
C ALA A 516 -13.45 -4.04 0.82
N PHE A 517 -14.28 -3.33 0.05
CA PHE A 517 -14.01 -3.05 -1.37
C PHE A 517 -12.74 -2.21 -1.55
N GLY A 518 -12.52 -1.20 -0.70
CA GLY A 518 -11.33 -0.35 -0.73
C GLY A 518 -10.04 -1.13 -0.50
N VAL A 519 -10.02 -2.07 0.43
CA VAL A 519 -8.85 -2.92 0.72
C VAL A 519 -8.55 -3.86 -0.46
N LEU A 520 -9.58 -4.48 -1.05
CA LEU A 520 -9.43 -5.31 -2.25
C LEU A 520 -8.86 -4.52 -3.43
N GLN A 521 -9.33 -3.28 -3.63
CA GLN A 521 -8.82 -2.41 -4.68
C GLN A 521 -7.39 -1.95 -4.42
N ALA A 522 -7.06 -1.59 -3.19
CA ALA A 522 -5.69 -1.20 -2.79
C ALA A 522 -4.69 -2.36 -2.94
N ALA A 523 -5.12 -3.61 -2.74
CA ALA A 523 -4.34 -4.83 -2.97
C ALA A 523 -4.36 -5.31 -4.44
N ARG A 524 -4.98 -4.57 -5.37
CA ARG A 524 -5.07 -4.89 -6.81
C ARG A 524 -5.84 -6.17 -7.15
N LEU A 525 -6.77 -6.61 -6.30
CA LEU A 525 -7.53 -7.84 -6.50
C LEU A 525 -8.91 -7.62 -7.11
N ARG A 526 -9.53 -6.47 -6.85
CA ARG A 526 -10.86 -6.15 -7.37
C ARG A 526 -11.00 -4.64 -7.55
N THR A 527 -11.40 -4.19 -8.74
CA THR A 527 -11.71 -2.78 -9.01
C THR A 527 -13.19 -2.54 -8.81
N SER A 528 -13.55 -1.64 -7.91
CA SER A 528 -14.95 -1.33 -7.55
C SER A 528 -15.36 0.11 -7.87
N LYS A 529 -14.40 1.02 -8.01
CA LYS A 529 -14.62 2.44 -8.28
C LYS A 529 -13.48 3.04 -9.12
N THR A 530 -13.64 4.28 -9.57
CA THR A 530 -12.53 5.03 -10.19
C THR A 530 -11.35 5.12 -9.23
N GLU A 531 -10.16 4.81 -9.70
CA GLU A 531 -8.92 4.93 -8.93
C GLU A 531 -8.23 6.25 -9.25
N TYR A 532 -7.85 6.98 -8.20
CA TYR A 532 -7.08 8.21 -8.32
C TYR A 532 -5.66 7.98 -7.80
N ILE A 533 -4.68 8.12 -8.70
CA ILE A 533 -3.26 8.10 -8.37
C ILE A 533 -2.85 9.57 -8.26
N SER A 534 -3.02 10.15 -7.06
CA SER A 534 -2.77 11.57 -6.84
C SER A 534 -1.62 11.82 -5.88
N CYS A 535 -0.75 12.75 -6.27
CA CYS A 535 0.40 13.08 -5.43
C CYS A 535 -0.02 13.92 -4.21
N PRO A 536 0.72 13.82 -3.08
CA PRO A 536 0.41 14.58 -1.87
C PRO A 536 0.71 16.08 -1.98
N GLY A 537 1.41 16.49 -3.04
CA GLY A 537 1.98 17.84 -3.16
C GLY A 537 3.31 17.98 -2.44
N CYS A 538 4.11 18.91 -2.91
CA CYS A 538 5.39 19.34 -2.32
C CYS A 538 5.76 20.71 -2.90
N GLY A 539 6.93 21.27 -2.56
CA GLY A 539 7.42 22.55 -3.10
C GLY A 539 7.59 22.57 -4.63
N ARG A 540 7.41 21.44 -5.33
CA ARG A 540 7.44 21.35 -6.82
C ARG A 540 6.05 21.46 -7.46
N THR A 541 4.98 21.53 -6.68
CA THR A 541 3.60 21.60 -7.20
C THR A 541 3.37 22.90 -7.94
N LEU A 542 2.80 22.83 -9.15
CA LEU A 542 2.75 23.94 -10.11
C LEU A 542 1.36 24.60 -10.24
N TYR A 543 0.35 24.07 -9.53
CA TYR A 543 -1.05 24.51 -9.58
C TYR A 543 -1.79 24.17 -8.28
N ASP A 544 -3.03 24.62 -8.12
CA ASP A 544 -3.86 24.23 -6.96
C ASP A 544 -4.30 22.76 -7.06
N LEU A 545 -3.43 21.89 -6.56
CA LEU A 545 -3.56 20.44 -6.67
C LEU A 545 -4.82 19.92 -5.99
N ARG A 546 -5.14 20.39 -4.76
CA ARG A 546 -6.24 19.85 -3.96
C ARG A 546 -7.59 20.18 -4.57
N SER A 547 -7.81 21.44 -4.93
CA SER A 547 -9.05 21.84 -5.57
C SER A 547 -9.25 21.13 -6.93
N THR A 548 -8.16 20.90 -7.65
CA THR A 548 -8.16 20.16 -8.91
C THR A 548 -8.50 18.68 -8.70
N ILE A 549 -7.93 18.02 -7.70
CA ILE A 549 -8.28 16.63 -7.34
C ILE A 549 -9.77 16.53 -7.04
N ALA A 550 -10.31 17.42 -6.21
CA ALA A 550 -11.73 17.43 -5.85
C ALA A 550 -12.65 17.60 -7.07
N ARG A 551 -12.30 18.52 -8.00
CA ARG A 551 -13.05 18.75 -9.25
C ARG A 551 -13.02 17.52 -10.17
N ILE A 552 -11.85 16.89 -10.36
CA ILE A 552 -11.72 15.70 -11.21
C ILE A 552 -12.50 14.54 -10.58
N ARG A 553 -12.40 14.33 -9.28
CA ARG A 553 -13.14 13.27 -8.57
C ARG A 553 -14.65 13.44 -8.73
N GLU A 554 -15.17 14.62 -8.47
CA GLU A 554 -16.60 14.89 -8.62
C GLU A 554 -17.09 14.61 -10.04
N ALA A 555 -16.30 14.97 -11.06
CA ALA A 555 -16.67 14.79 -12.45
C ALA A 555 -16.54 13.34 -12.98
N THR A 556 -15.76 12.48 -12.29
CA THR A 556 -15.43 11.14 -12.79
C THR A 556 -15.79 10.00 -11.84
N LYS A 557 -16.42 10.29 -10.69
CA LYS A 557 -16.75 9.29 -9.66
C LYS A 557 -17.61 8.14 -10.16
N GLU A 558 -18.46 8.39 -11.16
CA GLU A 558 -19.34 7.39 -11.78
C GLU A 558 -18.65 6.56 -12.89
N MET A 559 -17.40 6.89 -13.24
CA MET A 559 -16.63 6.23 -14.31
C MET A 559 -15.84 5.04 -13.77
N LYS A 560 -16.54 3.99 -13.37
CA LYS A 560 -15.93 2.79 -12.77
C LYS A 560 -14.86 2.17 -13.64
N GLY A 561 -13.84 1.63 -12.97
CA GLY A 561 -12.74 0.92 -13.62
C GLY A 561 -11.65 1.81 -14.20
N LEU A 562 -11.86 3.12 -14.30
CA LEU A 562 -10.83 4.05 -14.74
C LEU A 562 -9.78 4.30 -13.66
N LYS A 563 -8.55 4.52 -14.12
CA LYS A 563 -7.43 4.98 -13.29
C LYS A 563 -6.96 6.34 -13.80
N ILE A 564 -7.05 7.35 -12.95
CA ILE A 564 -6.69 8.74 -13.30
C ILE A 564 -5.50 9.19 -12.44
N GLY A 565 -4.40 9.53 -13.10
CA GLY A 565 -3.21 10.12 -12.47
C GLY A 565 -3.35 11.64 -12.35
N ILE A 566 -3.14 12.20 -11.16
CA ILE A 566 -3.20 13.65 -10.91
C ILE A 566 -1.91 14.07 -10.22
N MET A 567 -1.00 14.69 -10.99
CA MET A 567 0.38 14.94 -10.59
C MET A 567 0.71 16.43 -10.57
N GLY A 568 1.25 16.90 -9.46
CA GLY A 568 1.65 18.30 -9.28
C GLY A 568 2.79 18.76 -10.20
N CYS A 569 3.64 17.85 -10.67
CA CYS A 569 4.77 18.14 -11.56
C CYS A 569 5.24 16.89 -12.32
N ILE A 570 6.19 17.09 -13.26
CA ILE A 570 6.72 16.03 -14.12
C ILE A 570 7.80 15.15 -13.48
N VAL A 571 8.28 15.44 -12.27
CA VAL A 571 9.46 14.77 -11.68
C VAL A 571 9.26 13.25 -11.56
N ASN A 572 8.18 12.84 -10.91
CA ASN A 572 7.81 11.43 -10.79
C ASN A 572 6.52 11.11 -11.56
N GLY A 573 5.74 12.17 -11.90
CA GLY A 573 4.38 12.04 -12.40
C GLY A 573 4.20 11.03 -13.51
N PRO A 574 4.85 11.18 -14.68
CA PRO A 574 4.65 10.26 -15.80
C PRO A 574 5.01 8.80 -15.50
N GLY A 575 5.96 8.56 -14.61
CA GLY A 575 6.33 7.22 -14.19
C GLY A 575 5.37 6.60 -13.17
N GLU A 576 4.98 7.36 -12.14
CA GLU A 576 4.08 6.88 -11.09
C GLU A 576 2.65 6.65 -11.59
N MET A 577 2.22 7.38 -12.62
CA MET A 577 0.94 7.16 -13.27
C MET A 577 1.02 6.25 -14.49
N ALA A 578 2.11 5.50 -14.67
CA ALA A 578 2.29 4.64 -15.83
C ALA A 578 1.18 3.59 -16.00
N ASP A 579 0.54 3.20 -14.90
CA ASP A 579 -0.62 2.31 -14.85
C ASP A 579 -1.97 3.04 -14.96
N ALA A 580 -1.95 4.37 -15.03
CA ALA A 580 -3.17 5.16 -15.20
C ALA A 580 -3.64 5.14 -16.66
N ASP A 581 -4.95 5.15 -16.86
CA ASP A 581 -5.54 5.28 -18.20
C ASP A 581 -5.37 6.71 -18.71
N TYR A 582 -5.55 7.69 -17.82
CA TYR A 582 -5.39 9.11 -18.11
C TYR A 582 -4.53 9.80 -17.05
N GLY A 583 -3.78 10.82 -17.47
CA GLY A 583 -2.94 11.63 -16.59
C GLY A 583 -3.17 13.12 -16.75
N TYR A 584 -3.24 13.81 -15.61
CA TYR A 584 -3.30 15.25 -15.47
C TYR A 584 -2.02 15.71 -14.75
N VAL A 585 -1.11 16.38 -15.43
CA VAL A 585 0.25 16.62 -14.94
C VAL A 585 0.63 18.09 -15.05
N GLY A 586 1.08 18.71 -13.97
CA GLY A 586 1.63 20.06 -13.98
C GLY A 586 2.87 20.15 -14.88
N ALA A 587 2.83 21.04 -15.88
CA ALA A 587 3.90 21.23 -16.87
C ALA A 587 4.66 22.54 -16.69
N GLY A 588 4.07 23.51 -16.01
CA GLY A 588 4.62 24.83 -15.68
C GLY A 588 3.63 25.57 -14.78
N PRO A 589 3.96 26.75 -14.24
CA PRO A 589 3.03 27.52 -13.43
C PRO A 589 1.71 27.79 -14.18
N GLY A 590 0.59 27.27 -13.66
CA GLY A 590 -0.73 27.35 -14.28
C GLY A 590 -0.88 26.64 -15.62
N LYS A 591 0.04 25.74 -15.98
CA LYS A 591 0.01 24.96 -17.21
C LYS A 591 0.00 23.47 -16.94
N ILE A 592 -0.84 22.74 -17.68
CA ILE A 592 -1.11 21.32 -17.53
C ILE A 592 -0.80 20.60 -18.85
N SER A 593 -0.31 19.37 -18.74
CA SER A 593 -0.23 18.41 -19.85
C SER A 593 -1.13 17.21 -19.53
N LEU A 594 -1.86 16.73 -20.54
CA LEU A 594 -2.71 15.54 -20.45
C LEU A 594 -2.04 14.34 -21.11
N TYR A 595 -2.20 13.21 -20.46
CA TYR A 595 -1.66 11.93 -20.90
C TYR A 595 -2.76 10.91 -21.12
N ARG A 596 -2.56 10.06 -22.13
CA ARG A 596 -3.25 8.79 -22.32
C ARG A 596 -2.22 7.69 -22.06
N LYS A 597 -2.39 6.95 -20.97
CA LYS A 597 -1.36 6.03 -20.47
C LYS A 597 0.01 6.76 -20.35
N LYS A 598 1.04 6.28 -21.03
CA LYS A 598 2.40 6.87 -21.01
C LYS A 598 2.62 7.99 -22.05
N VAL A 599 1.63 8.27 -22.90
CA VAL A 599 1.77 9.22 -24.03
C VAL A 599 1.14 10.56 -23.69
N CYS A 600 1.94 11.62 -23.80
CA CYS A 600 1.45 12.99 -23.67
C CYS A 600 0.66 13.36 -24.93
N VAL A 601 -0.66 13.58 -24.80
CA VAL A 601 -1.58 13.87 -25.92
C VAL A 601 -1.89 15.34 -26.07
N GLU A 602 -1.91 16.11 -25.00
CA GLU A 602 -2.09 17.57 -25.03
C GLU A 602 -1.08 18.25 -24.11
N ARG A 603 -0.54 19.40 -24.51
CA ARG A 603 0.48 20.13 -23.75
C ARG A 603 0.10 21.58 -23.54
N ASN A 604 0.61 22.15 -22.44
CA ASN A 604 0.53 23.58 -22.13
C ASN A 604 -0.91 24.13 -22.09
N ILE A 605 -1.87 23.32 -21.65
CA ILE A 605 -3.26 23.72 -21.45
C ILE A 605 -3.32 24.64 -20.21
N ASP A 606 -4.10 25.71 -20.28
CA ASP A 606 -4.37 26.53 -19.08
C ASP A 606 -5.10 25.72 -18.01
N GLU A 607 -4.67 25.83 -16.76
CA GLU A 607 -5.24 25.07 -15.62
C GLU A 607 -6.76 25.20 -15.55
N LYS A 608 -7.30 26.39 -15.84
CA LYS A 608 -8.77 26.65 -15.80
C LYS A 608 -9.57 25.77 -16.77
N ASP A 609 -8.98 25.40 -17.92
CA ASP A 609 -9.64 24.67 -19.00
C ASP A 609 -9.26 23.17 -19.00
N ALA A 610 -8.20 22.79 -18.27
CA ALA A 610 -7.59 21.46 -18.37
C ALA A 610 -8.47 20.30 -17.87
N VAL A 611 -9.36 20.54 -16.90
CA VAL A 611 -10.32 19.51 -16.45
C VAL A 611 -11.35 19.20 -17.53
N GLU A 612 -11.85 20.21 -18.24
CA GLU A 612 -12.79 19.99 -19.36
C GLU A 612 -12.11 19.24 -20.52
N HIS A 613 -10.84 19.54 -20.80
CA HIS A 613 -10.05 18.80 -21.79
C HIS A 613 -9.87 17.33 -21.40
N LEU A 614 -9.59 17.04 -20.12
CA LEU A 614 -9.50 15.67 -19.60
C LEU A 614 -10.83 14.92 -19.79
N LEU A 615 -11.96 15.53 -19.41
CA LEU A 615 -13.27 14.90 -19.54
C LEU A 615 -13.65 14.63 -21.00
N ARG A 616 -13.30 15.55 -21.91
CA ARG A 616 -13.47 15.35 -23.34
C ARG A 616 -12.62 14.19 -23.85
N LEU A 617 -11.35 14.12 -23.47
CA LEU A 617 -10.45 13.02 -23.84
C LEU A 617 -11.01 11.66 -23.41
N ILE A 618 -11.51 11.55 -22.18
CA ILE A 618 -12.12 10.32 -21.66
C ILE A 618 -13.37 9.93 -22.46
N LYS A 619 -14.21 10.91 -22.77
CA LYS A 619 -15.47 10.70 -23.52
C LYS A 619 -15.22 10.27 -24.97
N ASP A 620 -14.27 10.90 -25.64
CA ASP A 620 -13.91 10.59 -27.02
C ASP A 620 -13.37 9.14 -27.16
N ASP A 621 -12.58 8.69 -26.19
CA ASP A 621 -12.09 7.32 -26.15
C ASP A 621 -13.20 6.30 -25.85
N GLY A 622 -14.15 6.63 -24.95
CA GLY A 622 -15.30 5.78 -24.65
C GLY A 622 -16.22 5.59 -25.88
N ASN A 623 -16.42 6.62 -26.66
CA ASN A 623 -17.18 6.54 -27.91
C ASN A 623 -16.45 5.69 -28.97
N ALA A 624 -15.12 5.83 -29.09
CA ALA A 624 -14.33 5.05 -30.03
C ALA A 624 -14.29 3.54 -29.70
N GLN A 625 -14.40 3.16 -28.44
CA GLN A 625 -14.50 1.75 -28.01
C GLN A 625 -15.88 1.15 -28.34
N GLN A 626 -16.97 1.91 -28.18
CA GLN A 626 -18.32 1.46 -28.54
C GLN A 626 -18.48 1.25 -30.04
N ASP A 627 -17.82 2.07 -30.88
CA ASP A 627 -17.83 1.91 -32.34
C ASP A 627 -16.96 0.76 -32.83
N SER A 628 -15.98 0.30 -32.05
CA SER A 628 -15.12 -0.85 -32.39
C SER A 628 -15.72 -2.21 -31.99
N ASP A 629 -16.67 -2.21 -31.05
CA ASP A 629 -17.37 -3.41 -30.56
C ASP A 629 -18.74 -3.62 -31.24
N SER A 630 -19.14 -2.71 -32.11
CA SER A 630 -20.35 -2.79 -32.95
C SER A 630 -19.99 -3.26 -34.39
#